data_052252ec55b1f99c64f9af17d7c05e3c
#
_entry.id   052252ec55b1f99c64f9af17d7c05e3c
#
_cell.length_a   1.000
_cell.length_b   1.000
_cell.length_c   1.000
_cell.angle_alpha   90.00
_cell.angle_beta   90.00
_cell.angle_gamma   90.00
#
_symmetry.space_group_name_H-M   'P 1'
#
loop_
_entity.id
_entity.type
_entity.pdbx_description
1 polymer ?
#
loop_
_entity_poly.entity_id
_entity_poly.type
_entity_poly.pdbx_seq_one_letter_code
_entity_poly.pdbx_strand_id
1 'polypeptide(L)'
;MKLITLARRCVLLGLLASALAASAQGTTAPPITVRDDRGTEHRFASPPQRIVTLLPSLTESVWALGGGPRLVGVDRFSNWPADLAALPRLGGLDDAQIESIVALKPDVVLASTSARSIDRLEALGFKVMRLKSETHADVRRTLVLLATLLGTPAEGERVWQRIQRDIAAAAARVPSAQRGQRVYFEIGGGPYAAGRSSFIGETLSLLGMDNIVPADLGPFPKLNPEFVVRALPQVVMGVQREQAAMAARPGWQSIPAIAQNQRCGFETPRYEMLIRPGPRMGEAAGVLADCLAGLSHPAKP
;
A
#
# COMPACT_ATOMS: atom_id res chain seq x y z
N MET A 1 -46.53 34.27 -60.92
CA MET A 1 -45.15 33.90 -60.71
C MET A 1 -44.60 34.16 -59.31
N LYS A 2 -45.41 34.35 -58.24
CA LYS A 2 -44.98 34.62 -56.85
C LYS A 2 -45.29 33.49 -55.84
N LEU A 3 -46.05 32.46 -56.21
CA LEU A 3 -46.38 31.35 -55.25
C LEU A 3 -45.39 30.17 -55.24
N ILE A 4 -44.57 30.01 -56.26
CA ILE A 4 -43.62 28.87 -56.37
C ILE A 4 -42.35 29.10 -55.56
N THR A 5 -42.01 30.36 -55.24
CA THR A 5 -40.78 30.71 -54.51
C THR A 5 -40.91 30.54 -52.99
N LEU A 6 -42.13 30.56 -52.45
CA LEU A 6 -42.38 30.40 -50.99
C LEU A 6 -42.29 28.95 -50.56
N ALA A 7 -42.75 28.00 -51.40
CA ALA A 7 -42.74 26.56 -51.08
C ALA A 7 -41.30 25.99 -51.04
N ARG A 8 -40.36 26.51 -51.82
CA ARG A 8 -38.98 26.07 -51.83
C ARG A 8 -38.14 26.53 -50.59
N ARG A 9 -38.54 27.64 -49.96
CA ARG A 9 -37.85 28.12 -48.75
C ARG A 9 -38.26 27.36 -47.47
N CYS A 10 -39.51 26.87 -47.37
CA CYS A 10 -39.95 26.10 -46.24
C CYS A 10 -39.38 24.67 -46.20
N VAL A 11 -39.13 24.02 -47.37
CA VAL A 11 -38.52 22.69 -47.41
C VAL A 11 -37.05 22.68 -47.04
N LEU A 12 -36.29 23.77 -47.35
CA LEU A 12 -34.88 23.88 -46.97
C LEU A 12 -34.66 24.18 -45.49
N LEU A 13 -35.58 24.86 -44.82
CA LEU A 13 -35.53 25.08 -43.35
C LEU A 13 -35.91 23.84 -42.54
N GLY A 14 -36.79 22.98 -43.08
CA GLY A 14 -37.15 21.71 -42.42
C GLY A 14 -36.03 20.65 -42.40
N LEU A 15 -35.15 20.63 -43.41
CA LEU A 15 -34.03 19.71 -43.51
C LEU A 15 -32.82 20.10 -42.65
N LEU A 16 -32.61 21.38 -42.31
CA LEU A 16 -31.59 21.82 -41.40
C LEU A 16 -31.95 21.58 -39.91
N ALA A 17 -33.21 21.57 -39.54
CA ALA A 17 -33.64 21.31 -38.16
C ALA A 17 -33.51 19.83 -37.79
N SER A 18 -33.56 18.90 -38.74
CA SER A 18 -33.43 17.46 -38.49
C SER A 18 -31.96 16.99 -38.30
N ALA A 19 -30.97 17.79 -38.72
CA ALA A 19 -29.56 17.44 -38.63
C ALA A 19 -28.93 17.78 -37.26
N LEU A 20 -29.57 18.61 -36.42
CA LEU A 20 -29.08 18.96 -35.09
C LEU A 20 -29.51 18.03 -33.95
N ALA A 21 -30.45 17.10 -34.20
CA ALA A 21 -30.93 16.18 -33.18
C ALA A 21 -30.11 14.87 -33.05
N ALA A 22 -29.08 14.66 -33.90
CA ALA A 22 -28.35 13.39 -33.99
C ALA A 22 -27.04 13.33 -33.20
N SER A 23 -26.72 14.33 -32.37
CA SER A 23 -25.36 14.42 -31.75
C SER A 23 -25.32 14.30 -30.23
N ALA A 24 -26.34 13.75 -29.58
CA ALA A 24 -26.33 13.53 -28.13
C ALA A 24 -26.39 12.03 -27.76
N GLN A 25 -25.74 11.17 -28.54
CA GLN A 25 -25.33 9.87 -28.00
C GLN A 25 -24.10 10.08 -27.16
N GLY A 26 -24.30 10.45 -25.89
CA GLY A 26 -23.26 10.41 -24.89
C GLY A 26 -22.66 9.00 -24.90
N THR A 27 -21.45 8.86 -25.38
CA THR A 27 -20.66 7.64 -25.23
C THR A 27 -20.47 7.43 -23.75
N THR A 28 -21.37 6.67 -23.11
CA THR A 28 -21.15 6.21 -21.76
C THR A 28 -19.89 5.34 -21.79
N ALA A 29 -18.84 5.78 -21.11
CA ALA A 29 -17.63 4.99 -20.96
C ALA A 29 -18.03 3.58 -20.46
N PRO A 30 -17.35 2.52 -20.92
CA PRO A 30 -17.67 1.17 -20.47
C PRO A 30 -17.54 1.08 -18.94
N PRO A 31 -18.38 0.27 -18.28
CA PRO A 31 -18.35 0.11 -16.84
C PRO A 31 -17.00 -0.44 -16.40
N ILE A 32 -16.48 0.07 -15.28
CA ILE A 32 -15.27 -0.42 -14.67
C ILE A 32 -15.56 -1.75 -13.97
N THR A 33 -14.85 -2.79 -14.36
CA THR A 33 -14.92 -4.11 -13.71
C THR A 33 -13.57 -4.45 -13.14
N VAL A 34 -13.52 -4.73 -11.83
CA VAL A 34 -12.30 -5.12 -11.11
C VAL A 34 -12.60 -6.33 -10.23
N ARG A 35 -11.60 -7.20 -10.04
CA ARG A 35 -11.70 -8.37 -9.16
C ARG A 35 -10.77 -8.19 -7.99
N ASP A 36 -11.28 -8.35 -6.77
CA ASP A 36 -10.50 -8.28 -5.53
C ASP A 36 -9.76 -9.59 -5.22
N ASP A 37 -8.97 -9.60 -4.14
CA ASP A 37 -8.15 -10.75 -3.74
C ASP A 37 -8.93 -11.87 -3.05
N ARG A 38 -10.23 -11.72 -2.82
CA ARG A 38 -11.17 -12.80 -2.50
C ARG A 38 -11.84 -13.40 -3.74
N GLY A 39 -11.54 -12.87 -4.93
CA GLY A 39 -12.12 -13.29 -6.19
C GLY A 39 -13.48 -12.66 -6.48
N THR A 40 -13.96 -11.71 -5.68
CA THR A 40 -15.22 -11.00 -5.88
C THR A 40 -15.07 -10.00 -7.02
N GLU A 41 -16.02 -10.03 -7.96
CA GLU A 41 -16.09 -9.07 -9.06
C GLU A 41 -16.92 -7.85 -8.63
N HIS A 42 -16.34 -6.68 -8.78
CA HIS A 42 -16.98 -5.40 -8.49
C HIS A 42 -17.17 -4.61 -9.78
N ARG A 43 -18.39 -4.14 -10.02
CA ARG A 43 -18.75 -3.34 -11.20
C ARG A 43 -19.17 -1.94 -10.80
N PHE A 44 -18.64 -0.94 -11.48
CA PHE A 44 -18.93 0.48 -11.27
C PHE A 44 -19.28 1.11 -12.62
N ALA A 45 -20.39 1.86 -12.67
CA ALA A 45 -20.79 2.59 -13.87
C ALA A 45 -19.80 3.74 -14.21
N SER A 46 -19.16 4.30 -13.19
CA SER A 46 -18.13 5.33 -13.28
C SER A 46 -17.15 5.19 -12.11
N PRO A 47 -15.97 5.82 -12.15
CA PRO A 47 -15.03 5.79 -11.02
C PRO A 47 -15.69 6.25 -9.73
N PRO A 48 -15.53 5.52 -8.61
CA PRO A 48 -16.14 5.86 -7.33
C PRO A 48 -15.68 7.25 -6.87
N GLN A 49 -16.60 8.03 -6.31
CA GLN A 49 -16.37 9.38 -5.82
C GLN A 49 -16.30 9.46 -4.29
N ARG A 50 -16.78 8.43 -3.60
CA ARG A 50 -16.79 8.34 -2.14
C ARG A 50 -16.09 7.05 -1.71
N ILE A 51 -14.82 7.17 -1.34
CA ILE A 51 -13.96 6.04 -1.01
C ILE A 51 -13.65 6.07 0.49
N VAL A 52 -13.87 4.95 1.15
CA VAL A 52 -13.39 4.70 2.50
C VAL A 52 -12.22 3.72 2.42
N THR A 53 -11.16 3.99 3.17
CA THR A 53 -10.00 3.09 3.29
C THR A 53 -9.79 2.68 4.74
N LEU A 54 -9.60 1.39 4.98
CA LEU A 54 -9.45 0.82 6.32
C LEU A 54 -8.05 0.21 6.55
N LEU A 55 -7.05 0.75 5.83
CA LEU A 55 -5.64 0.40 5.99
C LEU A 55 -4.76 1.55 5.49
N PRO A 56 -3.71 1.97 6.23
CA PRO A 56 -2.85 3.09 5.84
C PRO A 56 -2.23 2.95 4.45
N SER A 57 -1.76 1.76 4.08
CA SER A 57 -1.18 1.51 2.76
C SER A 57 -2.18 1.70 1.61
N LEU A 58 -3.46 1.39 1.82
CA LEU A 58 -4.52 1.62 0.83
C LEU A 58 -4.86 3.10 0.73
N THR A 59 -4.89 3.81 1.86
CA THR A 59 -5.05 5.27 1.90
C THR A 59 -3.96 5.98 1.10
N GLU A 60 -2.70 5.62 1.38
CA GLU A 60 -1.53 6.16 0.68
C GLU A 60 -1.55 5.81 -0.82
N SER A 61 -2.02 4.60 -1.19
CA SER A 61 -2.14 4.16 -2.58
C SER A 61 -3.21 4.95 -3.33
N VAL A 62 -4.41 5.13 -2.76
CA VAL A 62 -5.46 5.97 -3.35
C VAL A 62 -4.97 7.40 -3.54
N TRP A 63 -4.27 7.96 -2.54
CA TRP A 63 -3.70 9.30 -2.62
C TRP A 63 -2.66 9.42 -3.75
N ALA A 64 -1.69 8.53 -3.80
CA ALA A 64 -0.62 8.54 -4.80
C ALA A 64 -1.12 8.39 -6.25
N LEU A 65 -2.30 7.78 -6.43
CA LEU A 65 -2.98 7.61 -7.70
C LEU A 65 -3.93 8.79 -8.05
N GLY A 66 -3.90 9.87 -7.25
CA GLY A 66 -4.73 11.05 -7.47
C GLY A 66 -6.17 10.95 -6.96
N GLY A 67 -6.51 9.89 -6.23
CA GLY A 67 -7.84 9.68 -5.64
C GLY A 67 -8.06 10.37 -4.31
N GLY A 68 -7.11 11.15 -3.80
CA GLY A 68 -7.19 11.83 -2.50
C GLY A 68 -8.48 12.62 -2.27
N PRO A 69 -8.93 13.47 -3.21
CA PRO A 69 -10.19 14.23 -3.07
C PRO A 69 -11.46 13.37 -2.95
N ARG A 70 -11.39 12.10 -3.29
CA ARG A 70 -12.50 11.13 -3.20
C ARG A 70 -12.52 10.36 -1.87
N LEU A 71 -11.49 10.49 -1.03
CA LEU A 71 -11.48 9.91 0.31
C LEU A 71 -12.48 10.64 1.20
N VAL A 72 -13.42 9.91 1.79
CA VAL A 72 -14.44 10.44 2.71
C VAL A 72 -14.27 9.95 4.14
N GLY A 73 -13.38 8.98 4.38
CA GLY A 73 -13.03 8.46 5.69
C GLY A 73 -11.88 7.47 5.58
N VAL A 74 -11.07 7.40 6.63
CA VAL A 74 -9.86 6.58 6.68
C VAL A 74 -9.76 5.83 8.02
N ASP A 75 -8.91 4.80 8.09
CA ASP A 75 -8.61 4.15 9.35
C ASP A 75 -7.88 5.10 10.33
N ARG A 76 -7.81 4.71 11.62
CA ARG A 76 -7.21 5.56 12.67
C ARG A 76 -5.71 5.79 12.50
N PHE A 77 -5.00 4.90 11.78
CA PHE A 77 -3.54 4.93 11.61
C PHE A 77 -3.12 5.61 10.31
N SER A 78 -4.06 6.01 9.45
CA SER A 78 -3.81 6.77 8.22
C SER A 78 -3.46 8.22 8.55
N ASN A 79 -2.17 8.51 8.73
CA ASN A 79 -1.63 9.81 9.16
C ASN A 79 -0.78 10.50 8.08
N TRP A 80 -0.70 9.95 6.87
CA TRP A 80 0.02 10.52 5.74
C TRP A 80 -0.83 10.43 4.47
N PRO A 81 -0.84 11.51 3.63
CA PRO A 81 -0.26 12.84 3.89
C PRO A 81 -1.02 13.63 4.95
N ALA A 82 -0.48 14.79 5.34
CA ALA A 82 -1.07 15.64 6.39
C ALA A 82 -2.50 16.10 6.07
N ASP A 83 -2.83 16.24 4.80
CA ASP A 83 -4.15 16.61 4.27
C ASP A 83 -5.29 15.67 4.75
N LEU A 84 -4.96 14.45 5.15
CA LEU A 84 -5.92 13.49 5.71
C LEU A 84 -6.41 13.86 7.12
N ALA A 85 -5.81 14.85 7.78
CA ALA A 85 -6.11 15.19 9.17
C ALA A 85 -7.59 15.55 9.39
N ALA A 86 -8.23 16.14 8.38
CA ALA A 86 -9.64 16.55 8.43
C ALA A 86 -10.65 15.40 8.19
N LEU A 87 -10.18 14.21 7.75
CA LEU A 87 -11.08 13.11 7.45
C LEU A 87 -11.51 12.33 8.71
N PRO A 88 -12.75 11.83 8.75
CA PRO A 88 -13.23 10.94 9.81
C PRO A 88 -12.35 9.72 10.00
N ARG A 89 -12.06 9.37 11.27
CA ARG A 89 -11.31 8.18 11.67
C ARG A 89 -12.28 7.05 11.98
N LEU A 90 -12.17 5.93 11.27
CA LEU A 90 -13.18 4.87 11.22
C LEU A 90 -12.76 3.57 11.93
N GLY A 91 -11.83 3.67 12.87
CA GLY A 91 -11.30 2.49 13.57
C GLY A 91 -10.11 1.85 12.85
N GLY A 92 -9.89 0.56 13.06
CA GLY A 92 -8.82 -0.24 12.45
C GLY A 92 -9.34 -1.60 11.96
N LEU A 93 -8.41 -2.55 11.76
CA LEU A 93 -8.72 -3.89 11.23
C LEU A 93 -9.75 -4.68 12.08
N ASP A 94 -9.67 -4.53 13.41
CA ASP A 94 -10.45 -5.35 14.34
C ASP A 94 -11.66 -4.60 14.93
N ASP A 95 -11.71 -3.28 14.80
CA ASP A 95 -12.70 -2.42 15.45
C ASP A 95 -13.24 -1.31 14.53
N ALA A 96 -13.44 -1.63 13.26
CA ALA A 96 -14.03 -0.70 12.30
C ALA A 96 -15.42 -0.23 12.77
N GLN A 97 -15.63 1.09 12.72
CA GLN A 97 -16.86 1.75 13.15
C GLN A 97 -17.92 1.68 12.06
N ILE A 98 -18.66 0.57 12.01
CA ILE A 98 -19.60 0.25 10.92
C ILE A 98 -20.64 1.35 10.71
N GLU A 99 -21.25 1.87 11.78
CA GLU A 99 -22.28 2.89 11.73
C GLU A 99 -21.73 4.21 11.13
N SER A 100 -20.52 4.57 11.51
CA SER A 100 -19.82 5.76 10.96
C SER A 100 -19.51 5.59 9.48
N ILE A 101 -19.08 4.39 9.05
CA ILE A 101 -18.83 4.06 7.64
C ILE A 101 -20.13 4.16 6.83
N VAL A 102 -21.22 3.56 7.32
CA VAL A 102 -22.55 3.60 6.69
C VAL A 102 -23.05 5.04 6.52
N ALA A 103 -22.89 5.89 7.54
CA ALA A 103 -23.28 7.29 7.50
C ALA A 103 -22.55 8.10 6.41
N LEU A 104 -21.32 7.70 6.07
CA LEU A 104 -20.55 8.32 4.98
C LEU A 104 -21.02 7.93 3.59
N LYS A 105 -21.92 6.95 3.45
CA LYS A 105 -22.47 6.46 2.15
C LYS A 105 -21.36 6.25 1.11
N PRO A 106 -20.35 5.41 1.38
CA PRO A 106 -19.27 5.19 0.43
C PRO A 106 -19.74 4.41 -0.80
N ASP A 107 -19.19 4.73 -1.98
CA ASP A 107 -19.36 3.93 -3.21
C ASP A 107 -18.57 2.63 -3.11
N VAL A 108 -17.45 2.67 -2.37
CA VAL A 108 -16.58 1.52 -2.13
C VAL A 108 -15.81 1.67 -0.80
N VAL A 109 -15.63 0.55 -0.12
CA VAL A 109 -14.75 0.41 1.05
C VAL A 109 -13.56 -0.47 0.66
N LEU A 110 -12.35 0.02 0.85
CA LEU A 110 -11.11 -0.70 0.59
C LEU A 110 -10.52 -1.19 1.91
N ALA A 111 -10.24 -2.48 2.00
CA ALA A 111 -9.76 -3.08 3.24
C ALA A 111 -8.82 -4.27 2.99
N SER A 112 -8.14 -4.74 4.04
CA SER A 112 -7.34 -5.97 3.99
C SER A 112 -8.23 -7.21 3.87
N THR A 113 -7.70 -8.26 3.23
CA THR A 113 -8.31 -9.60 3.23
C THR A 113 -8.47 -10.18 4.63
N SER A 114 -7.66 -9.73 5.60
CA SER A 114 -7.71 -10.18 7.00
C SER A 114 -8.72 -9.42 7.88
N ALA A 115 -9.29 -8.30 7.41
CA ALA A 115 -10.26 -7.53 8.18
C ALA A 115 -11.60 -8.27 8.30
N ARG A 116 -11.94 -8.75 9.49
CA ARG A 116 -13.19 -9.47 9.76
C ARG A 116 -14.31 -8.55 10.26
N SER A 117 -13.95 -7.48 10.95
CA SER A 117 -14.89 -6.52 11.54
C SER A 117 -15.86 -5.88 10.53
N ILE A 118 -15.52 -5.92 9.24
CA ILE A 118 -16.29 -5.29 8.15
C ILE A 118 -17.19 -6.24 7.35
N ASP A 119 -17.31 -7.52 7.74
CA ASP A 119 -18.20 -8.48 7.05
C ASP A 119 -19.67 -8.01 7.09
N ARG A 120 -20.03 -7.27 8.14
CA ARG A 120 -21.36 -6.63 8.26
C ARG A 120 -21.63 -5.58 7.16
N LEU A 121 -20.62 -4.89 6.65
CA LEU A 121 -20.79 -3.93 5.54
C LEU A 121 -21.21 -4.64 4.25
N GLU A 122 -20.63 -5.80 3.97
CA GLU A 122 -21.01 -6.64 2.82
C GLU A 122 -22.46 -7.12 2.96
N ALA A 123 -22.86 -7.56 4.16
CA ALA A 123 -24.24 -7.95 4.46
C ALA A 123 -25.25 -6.81 4.32
N LEU A 124 -24.81 -5.56 4.53
CA LEU A 124 -25.60 -4.35 4.32
C LEU A 124 -25.61 -3.88 2.85
N GLY A 125 -24.97 -4.61 1.94
CA GLY A 125 -24.97 -4.32 0.50
C GLY A 125 -23.89 -3.32 0.05
N PHE A 126 -22.97 -2.92 0.92
CA PHE A 126 -21.84 -2.08 0.53
C PHE A 126 -20.81 -2.85 -0.32
N LYS A 127 -20.22 -2.20 -1.31
CA LYS A 127 -19.10 -2.75 -2.06
C LYS A 127 -17.85 -2.69 -1.22
N VAL A 128 -17.38 -3.83 -0.74
CA VAL A 128 -16.14 -3.97 0.06
C VAL A 128 -15.12 -4.72 -0.78
N MET A 129 -14.04 -4.02 -1.19
CA MET A 129 -12.93 -4.64 -1.90
C MET A 129 -11.85 -5.07 -0.91
N ARG A 130 -11.54 -6.35 -0.92
CA ARG A 130 -10.58 -7.00 -0.02
C ARG A 130 -9.25 -7.20 -0.74
N LEU A 131 -8.22 -6.49 -0.30
CA LEU A 131 -6.93 -6.42 -0.98
C LEU A 131 -5.82 -6.99 -0.11
N LYS A 132 -4.97 -7.81 -0.74
CA LYS A 132 -3.76 -8.39 -0.15
C LYS A 132 -2.57 -7.50 -0.48
N SER A 133 -1.63 -7.36 0.46
CA SER A 133 -0.45 -6.51 0.29
C SER A 133 0.74 -7.05 1.11
N GLU A 134 1.08 -8.32 0.92
CA GLU A 134 2.16 -8.98 1.65
C GLU A 134 3.50 -8.96 0.91
N THR A 135 3.47 -8.92 -0.42
CA THR A 135 4.64 -9.00 -1.32
C THR A 135 4.73 -7.80 -2.25
N HIS A 136 5.87 -7.59 -2.92
CA HIS A 136 6.01 -6.59 -3.99
C HIS A 136 5.00 -6.82 -5.12
N ALA A 137 4.76 -8.08 -5.48
CA ALA A 137 3.77 -8.44 -6.49
C ALA A 137 2.35 -8.02 -6.08
N ASP A 138 1.98 -8.20 -4.81
CA ASP A 138 0.69 -7.78 -4.28
C ASP A 138 0.55 -6.25 -4.34
N VAL A 139 1.59 -5.51 -3.96
CA VAL A 139 1.57 -4.04 -4.00
C VAL A 139 1.40 -3.54 -5.43
N ARG A 140 2.15 -4.07 -6.40
CA ARG A 140 1.99 -3.73 -7.81
C ARG A 140 0.57 -3.99 -8.29
N ARG A 141 0.04 -5.19 -8.03
CA ARG A 141 -1.34 -5.58 -8.40
C ARG A 141 -2.36 -4.62 -7.80
N THR A 142 -2.23 -4.29 -6.50
CA THR A 142 -3.13 -3.35 -5.81
C THR A 142 -3.06 -1.96 -6.44
N LEU A 143 -1.88 -1.43 -6.75
CA LEU A 143 -1.73 -0.13 -7.42
C LEU A 143 -2.40 -0.12 -8.80
N VAL A 144 -2.21 -1.16 -9.61
CA VAL A 144 -2.82 -1.27 -10.95
C VAL A 144 -4.34 -1.39 -10.85
N LEU A 145 -4.83 -2.19 -9.90
CA LEU A 145 -6.26 -2.37 -9.67
C LEU A 145 -6.92 -1.06 -9.20
N LEU A 146 -6.33 -0.37 -8.23
CA LEU A 146 -6.84 0.91 -7.74
C LEU A 146 -6.77 2.00 -8.83
N ALA A 147 -5.72 2.04 -9.65
CA ALA A 147 -5.64 2.96 -10.77
C ALA A 147 -6.76 2.72 -11.79
N THR A 148 -7.07 1.45 -12.07
CA THR A 148 -8.21 1.08 -12.94
C THR A 148 -9.53 1.54 -12.31
N LEU A 149 -9.74 1.29 -11.02
CA LEU A 149 -10.92 1.72 -10.26
C LEU A 149 -11.11 3.24 -10.29
N LEU A 150 -10.01 3.99 -10.18
CA LEU A 150 -10.01 5.46 -10.18
C LEU A 150 -10.17 6.08 -11.59
N GLY A 151 -10.13 5.26 -12.66
CA GLY A 151 -10.21 5.72 -14.04
C GLY A 151 -8.88 6.24 -14.60
N THR A 152 -7.76 5.91 -13.97
CA THR A 152 -6.40 6.31 -14.35
C THR A 152 -5.47 5.10 -14.52
N PRO A 153 -5.80 4.09 -15.37
CA PRO A 153 -5.14 2.79 -15.36
C PRO A 153 -3.61 2.85 -15.60
N ALA A 154 -3.12 3.84 -16.33
CA ALA A 154 -1.68 4.00 -16.57
C ALA A 154 -0.89 4.43 -15.31
N GLU A 155 -1.54 5.06 -14.33
CA GLU A 155 -0.86 5.57 -13.13
C GLU A 155 -0.37 4.45 -12.21
N GLY A 156 -1.08 3.32 -12.14
CA GLY A 156 -0.69 2.19 -11.32
C GLY A 156 0.72 1.69 -11.65
N GLU A 157 1.00 1.47 -12.93
CA GLU A 157 2.30 1.02 -13.38
C GLU A 157 3.37 2.11 -13.25
N ARG A 158 3.02 3.39 -13.49
CA ARG A 158 3.95 4.51 -13.29
C ARG A 158 4.42 4.64 -11.83
N VAL A 159 3.49 4.50 -10.88
CA VAL A 159 3.81 4.52 -9.45
C VAL A 159 4.71 3.33 -9.11
N TRP A 160 4.38 2.13 -9.60
CA TRP A 160 5.20 0.94 -9.38
C TRP A 160 6.62 1.08 -9.92
N GLN A 161 6.79 1.55 -11.16
CA GLN A 161 8.11 1.79 -11.77
C GLN A 161 8.93 2.82 -10.98
N ARG A 162 8.30 3.85 -10.41
CA ARG A 162 8.98 4.79 -9.51
C ARG A 162 9.50 4.09 -8.28
N ILE A 163 8.66 3.28 -7.60
CA ILE A 163 9.07 2.47 -6.44
C ILE A 163 10.29 1.62 -6.77
N GLN A 164 10.28 0.92 -7.90
CA GLN A 164 11.40 0.06 -8.30
C GLN A 164 12.70 0.86 -8.54
N ARG A 165 12.62 2.01 -9.20
CA ARG A 165 13.78 2.87 -9.40
C ARG A 165 14.35 3.37 -8.07
N ASP A 166 13.49 3.77 -7.15
CA ASP A 166 13.91 4.29 -5.84
C ASP A 166 14.55 3.20 -4.99
N ILE A 167 14.01 1.97 -5.01
CA ILE A 167 14.62 0.81 -4.36
C ILE A 167 16.00 0.50 -4.99
N ALA A 168 16.12 0.53 -6.30
CA ALA A 168 17.40 0.29 -6.98
C ALA A 168 18.44 1.37 -6.63
N ALA A 169 18.02 2.64 -6.56
CA ALA A 169 18.87 3.75 -6.14
C ALA A 169 19.30 3.59 -4.66
N ALA A 170 18.41 3.15 -3.77
CA ALA A 170 18.74 2.82 -2.39
C ALA A 170 19.75 1.68 -2.30
N ALA A 171 19.55 0.60 -3.06
CA ALA A 171 20.46 -0.55 -3.10
C ALA A 171 21.88 -0.18 -3.54
N ALA A 172 22.02 0.77 -4.47
CA ALA A 172 23.33 1.25 -4.92
C ALA A 172 24.12 1.97 -3.80
N ARG A 173 23.43 2.51 -2.77
CA ARG A 173 24.06 3.22 -1.63
C ARG A 173 24.49 2.30 -0.50
N VAL A 174 24.03 1.04 -0.48
CA VAL A 174 24.44 0.09 0.57
C VAL A 174 25.90 -0.32 0.37
N PRO A 175 26.78 -0.08 1.38
CA PRO A 175 28.18 -0.43 1.29
C PRO A 175 28.39 -1.93 1.02
N SER A 176 29.42 -2.27 0.23
CA SER A 176 29.74 -3.67 -0.08
C SER A 176 30.00 -4.52 1.17
N ALA A 177 30.58 -3.92 2.23
CA ALA A 177 30.83 -4.59 3.51
C ALA A 177 29.55 -4.99 4.26
N GLN A 178 28.42 -4.36 3.97
CA GLN A 178 27.12 -4.68 4.58
C GLN A 178 26.36 -5.74 3.79
N ARG A 179 26.70 -5.97 2.52
CA ARG A 179 26.01 -6.94 1.68
C ARG A 179 26.29 -8.37 2.14
N GLY A 180 25.26 -9.21 2.06
CA GLY A 180 25.30 -10.60 2.51
C GLY A 180 25.21 -10.78 4.02
N GLN A 181 25.14 -9.72 4.80
CA GLN A 181 24.95 -9.86 6.25
C GLN A 181 23.56 -10.38 6.58
N ARG A 182 23.51 -11.25 7.60
CA ARG A 182 22.24 -11.78 8.12
C ARG A 182 21.47 -10.70 8.87
N VAL A 183 20.24 -10.43 8.44
CA VAL A 183 19.38 -9.39 9.02
C VAL A 183 18.14 -10.01 9.65
N TYR A 184 17.76 -9.45 10.79
CA TYR A 184 16.47 -9.67 11.46
C TYR A 184 15.70 -8.36 11.51
N PHE A 185 14.48 -8.34 10.97
CA PHE A 185 13.57 -7.20 11.08
C PHE A 185 12.39 -7.57 11.96
N GLU A 186 12.29 -6.92 13.13
CA GLU A 186 11.21 -7.13 14.09
C GLU A 186 10.01 -6.23 13.80
N ILE A 187 8.81 -6.84 13.79
CA ILE A 187 7.55 -6.14 13.64
C ILE A 187 6.95 -5.85 15.02
N GLY A 188 6.69 -4.57 15.31
CA GLY A 188 6.23 -4.14 16.63
C GLY A 188 7.31 -4.34 17.69
N GLY A 189 6.94 -4.79 18.89
CA GLY A 189 7.84 -5.17 19.99
C GLY A 189 8.11 -6.68 20.04
N GLY A 190 8.03 -7.40 18.90
CA GLY A 190 8.06 -8.86 18.82
C GLY A 190 6.75 -9.52 19.24
N PRO A 191 6.61 -10.80 19.08
CA PRO A 191 7.54 -11.76 18.48
C PRO A 191 7.38 -11.93 16.94
N TYR A 192 6.73 -11.00 16.24
CA TYR A 192 6.56 -11.08 14.78
C TYR A 192 7.78 -10.53 14.06
N ALA A 193 8.09 -11.13 12.92
CA ALA A 193 9.21 -10.70 12.07
C ALA A 193 8.77 -10.53 10.61
N ALA A 194 9.48 -9.67 9.87
CA ALA A 194 9.39 -9.65 8.42
C ALA A 194 10.19 -10.81 7.82
N GLY A 195 9.50 -11.80 7.28
CA GLY A 195 10.10 -12.95 6.60
C GLY A 195 10.62 -12.59 5.22
N ARG A 196 11.45 -13.47 4.65
CA ARG A 196 12.05 -13.29 3.31
C ARG A 196 10.99 -13.09 2.22
N SER A 197 9.81 -13.70 2.36
CA SER A 197 8.69 -13.59 1.43
C SER A 197 7.78 -12.38 1.67
N SER A 198 8.07 -11.51 2.66
CA SER A 198 7.33 -10.27 2.86
C SER A 198 7.86 -9.15 1.97
N PHE A 199 7.05 -8.11 1.72
CA PHE A 199 7.50 -6.92 0.99
C PHE A 199 8.74 -6.26 1.64
N ILE A 200 8.87 -6.31 2.97
CA ILE A 200 10.06 -5.85 3.70
C ILE A 200 11.24 -6.78 3.40
N GLY A 201 11.04 -8.10 3.49
CA GLY A 201 12.08 -9.09 3.22
C GLY A 201 12.55 -9.04 1.76
N GLU A 202 11.66 -8.89 0.80
CA GLU A 202 11.99 -8.68 -0.61
C GLU A 202 12.81 -7.40 -0.81
N THR A 203 12.43 -6.30 -0.14
CA THR A 203 13.19 -5.03 -0.17
C THR A 203 14.58 -5.22 0.44
N LEU A 204 14.71 -5.87 1.61
CA LEU A 204 16.01 -6.16 2.23
C LEU A 204 16.90 -7.04 1.33
N SER A 205 16.31 -8.02 0.62
CA SER A 205 17.05 -8.83 -0.36
C SER A 205 17.57 -8.00 -1.53
N LEU A 206 16.77 -7.05 -2.04
CA LEU A 206 17.20 -6.11 -3.09
C LEU A 206 18.31 -5.16 -2.60
N LEU A 207 18.31 -4.82 -1.30
CA LEU A 207 19.40 -4.07 -0.66
C LEU A 207 20.66 -4.93 -0.42
N GLY A 208 20.62 -6.23 -0.75
CA GLY A 208 21.74 -7.16 -0.62
C GLY A 208 21.87 -7.83 0.74
N MET A 209 20.83 -7.78 1.59
CA MET A 209 20.83 -8.42 2.90
C MET A 209 20.34 -9.87 2.84
N ASP A 210 20.83 -10.71 3.75
CA ASP A 210 20.35 -12.09 3.93
C ASP A 210 19.38 -12.17 5.13
N ASN A 211 18.09 -12.25 4.84
CA ASN A 211 17.08 -12.32 5.88
C ASN A 211 17.11 -13.69 6.59
N ILE A 212 17.26 -13.71 7.93
CA ILE A 212 17.33 -14.94 8.72
C ILE A 212 16.01 -15.74 8.74
N VAL A 213 14.88 -15.11 8.41
CA VAL A 213 13.56 -15.73 8.43
C VAL A 213 13.25 -16.31 7.05
N PRO A 214 13.30 -17.63 6.86
CA PRO A 214 13.14 -18.26 5.57
C PRO A 214 11.72 -18.11 5.02
N ALA A 215 11.57 -18.25 3.70
CA ALA A 215 10.30 -17.95 3.01
C ALA A 215 9.16 -18.91 3.35
N ASP A 216 9.47 -20.15 3.72
CA ASP A 216 8.51 -21.21 4.09
C ASP A 216 7.78 -20.93 5.40
N LEU A 217 8.31 -20.06 6.26
CA LEU A 217 7.62 -19.58 7.47
C LEU A 217 6.55 -18.51 7.16
N GLY A 218 6.45 -18.09 5.92
CA GLY A 218 5.51 -17.06 5.48
C GLY A 218 6.02 -15.62 5.66
N PRO A 219 5.20 -14.61 5.25
CA PRO A 219 5.66 -13.23 5.17
C PRO A 219 5.84 -12.57 6.55
N PHE A 220 5.00 -12.89 7.54
CA PHE A 220 5.05 -12.26 8.86
C PHE A 220 4.88 -13.29 9.99
N PRO A 221 5.83 -14.25 10.13
CA PRO A 221 5.70 -15.29 11.13
C PRO A 221 5.88 -14.76 12.55
N LYS A 222 5.20 -15.42 13.49
CA LYS A 222 5.51 -15.34 14.91
C LYS A 222 6.70 -16.24 15.21
N LEU A 223 7.80 -15.68 15.69
CA LEU A 223 9.02 -16.44 15.95
C LEU A 223 9.20 -16.79 17.42
N ASN A 224 9.79 -17.94 17.69
CA ASN A 224 10.38 -18.22 18.98
C ASN A 224 11.66 -17.38 19.12
N PRO A 225 11.86 -16.63 20.22
CA PRO A 225 13.08 -15.86 20.47
C PRO A 225 14.38 -16.64 20.32
N GLU A 226 14.38 -17.92 20.69
CA GLU A 226 15.54 -18.82 20.53
C GLU A 226 15.91 -19.07 19.06
N PHE A 227 14.95 -18.99 18.14
CA PHE A 227 15.26 -19.06 16.71
C PHE A 227 16.19 -17.92 16.30
N VAL A 228 15.91 -16.70 16.76
CA VAL A 228 16.73 -15.51 16.45
C VAL A 228 18.13 -15.66 17.05
N VAL A 229 18.24 -16.18 18.29
CA VAL A 229 19.54 -16.45 18.93
C VAL A 229 20.36 -17.47 18.12
N ARG A 230 19.75 -18.57 17.67
CA ARG A 230 20.45 -19.59 16.86
C ARG A 230 20.83 -19.10 15.46
N ALA A 231 20.02 -18.23 14.87
CA ALA A 231 20.27 -17.66 13.55
C ALA A 231 21.41 -16.63 13.54
N LEU A 232 21.82 -16.11 14.71
CA LEU A 232 22.93 -15.18 14.89
C LEU A 232 22.90 -14.02 13.88
N PRO A 233 21.85 -13.16 13.82
CA PRO A 233 21.82 -12.04 12.91
C PRO A 233 22.97 -11.08 13.18
N GLN A 234 23.51 -10.50 12.11
CA GLN A 234 24.60 -9.51 12.15
C GLN A 234 24.04 -8.08 12.15
N VAL A 235 22.79 -7.91 11.73
CA VAL A 235 22.05 -6.65 11.80
C VAL A 235 20.66 -6.92 12.37
N VAL A 236 20.21 -6.10 13.31
CA VAL A 236 18.82 -6.12 13.80
C VAL A 236 18.15 -4.78 13.50
N MET A 237 16.89 -4.85 13.07
CA MET A 237 16.09 -3.69 12.68
C MET A 237 14.74 -3.72 13.41
N GLY A 238 14.18 -2.56 13.72
CA GLY A 238 12.89 -2.44 14.37
C GLY A 238 12.61 -1.04 14.88
N VAL A 239 11.52 -0.88 15.63
CA VAL A 239 11.15 0.42 16.19
C VAL A 239 12.16 0.84 17.28
N GLN A 240 12.57 2.09 17.26
CA GLN A 240 13.63 2.63 18.15
C GLN A 240 13.37 2.37 19.64
N ARG A 241 12.15 2.59 20.10
CA ARG A 241 11.77 2.43 21.52
C ARG A 241 11.95 1.00 22.05
N GLU A 242 11.95 -0.02 21.20
CA GLU A 242 12.08 -1.44 21.58
C GLU A 242 13.54 -1.93 21.56
N GLN A 243 14.49 -1.13 21.08
CA GLN A 243 15.89 -1.56 20.92
C GLN A 243 16.56 -1.95 22.24
N ALA A 244 16.26 -1.21 23.31
CA ALA A 244 16.80 -1.53 24.64
C ALA A 244 16.17 -2.83 25.19
N ALA A 245 14.87 -2.99 25.07
CA ALA A 245 14.16 -4.20 25.49
C ALA A 245 14.62 -5.44 24.70
N MET A 246 14.87 -5.29 23.40
CA MET A 246 15.42 -6.36 22.55
C MET A 246 16.78 -6.84 23.07
N ALA A 247 17.69 -5.94 23.41
CA ALA A 247 19.00 -6.28 23.94
C ALA A 247 18.96 -6.94 25.33
N ALA A 248 17.92 -6.66 26.12
CA ALA A 248 17.73 -7.23 27.46
C ALA A 248 17.09 -8.64 27.46
N ARG A 249 16.64 -9.15 26.32
CA ARG A 249 16.02 -10.48 26.23
C ARG A 249 17.02 -11.59 26.57
N PRO A 250 16.59 -12.69 27.24
CA PRO A 250 17.48 -13.79 27.58
C PRO A 250 18.20 -14.37 26.34
N GLY A 251 19.53 -14.49 26.42
CA GLY A 251 20.37 -15.03 25.35
C GLY A 251 20.67 -14.06 24.20
N TRP A 252 20.01 -12.90 24.11
CA TRP A 252 20.20 -11.99 22.99
C TRP A 252 21.52 -11.21 23.02
N GLN A 253 22.14 -11.09 24.21
CA GLN A 253 23.46 -10.43 24.37
C GLN A 253 24.57 -11.11 23.55
N SER A 254 24.40 -12.41 23.24
CA SER A 254 25.36 -13.17 22.42
C SER A 254 25.14 -12.99 20.90
N ILE A 255 24.04 -12.37 20.48
CA ILE A 255 23.75 -12.12 19.07
C ILE A 255 24.76 -11.06 18.56
N PRO A 256 25.48 -11.34 17.44
CA PRO A 256 26.49 -10.42 16.91
C PRO A 256 25.98 -8.99 16.71
N ALA A 257 24.75 -8.83 16.19
CA ALA A 257 24.12 -7.52 16.02
C ALA A 257 23.98 -6.74 17.33
N ILE A 258 23.70 -7.43 18.44
CA ILE A 258 23.55 -6.80 19.77
C ILE A 258 24.93 -6.51 20.39
N ALA A 259 25.82 -7.51 20.37
CA ALA A 259 27.15 -7.41 20.95
C ALA A 259 27.99 -6.31 20.28
N GLN A 260 27.85 -6.10 18.98
CA GLN A 260 28.60 -5.13 18.16
C GLN A 260 27.82 -3.84 17.88
N ASN A 261 26.67 -3.64 18.52
CA ASN A 261 25.78 -2.50 18.30
C ASN A 261 25.39 -2.25 16.82
N GLN A 262 25.23 -3.32 16.04
CA GLN A 262 24.77 -3.28 14.63
C GLN A 262 23.25 -3.25 14.58
N ARG A 263 22.66 -2.12 14.96
CA ARG A 263 21.22 -1.99 15.17
C ARG A 263 20.65 -0.80 14.41
N CYS A 264 19.58 -1.04 13.65
CA CYS A 264 18.77 -0.01 13.01
C CYS A 264 17.46 0.19 13.80
N GLY A 265 17.45 1.16 14.69
CA GLY A 265 16.25 1.63 15.37
C GLY A 265 15.61 2.78 14.60
N PHE A 266 14.32 2.66 14.30
CA PHE A 266 13.59 3.68 13.56
C PHE A 266 12.57 4.37 14.47
N GLU A 267 12.58 5.71 14.46
CA GLU A 267 11.55 6.51 15.10
C GLU A 267 10.17 6.21 14.49
N THR A 268 9.11 6.37 15.29
CA THR A 268 7.76 5.94 14.93
C THR A 268 7.32 6.35 13.52
N PRO A 269 7.47 7.61 13.05
CA PRO A 269 7.03 7.97 11.71
C PRO A 269 7.78 7.23 10.58
N ARG A 270 9.09 7.01 10.76
CA ARG A 270 9.90 6.23 9.79
C ARG A 270 9.57 4.75 9.86
N TYR A 271 9.41 4.22 11.07
CA TYR A 271 9.03 2.82 11.26
C TYR A 271 7.67 2.51 10.65
N GLU A 272 6.66 3.37 10.85
CA GLU A 272 5.33 3.21 10.23
C GLU A 272 5.42 3.16 8.71
N MET A 273 6.25 3.99 8.09
CA MET A 273 6.48 3.94 6.66
C MET A 273 7.11 2.61 6.21
N LEU A 274 8.07 2.08 6.98
CA LEU A 274 8.75 0.81 6.67
C LEU A 274 7.79 -0.39 6.68
N ILE A 275 6.75 -0.36 7.51
CA ILE A 275 5.79 -1.46 7.67
C ILE A 275 4.51 -1.28 6.83
N ARG A 276 4.47 -0.30 5.91
CA ARG A 276 3.32 -0.03 5.03
C ARG A 276 3.64 -0.45 3.59
N PRO A 277 3.02 -1.54 3.09
CA PRO A 277 3.19 -1.99 1.70
C PRO A 277 2.43 -1.06 0.75
N GLY A 278 3.12 -0.11 0.14
CA GLY A 278 2.45 0.90 -0.67
C GLY A 278 3.40 1.81 -1.45
N PRO A 279 2.92 2.98 -1.89
CA PRO A 279 3.64 3.86 -2.81
C PRO A 279 4.95 4.42 -2.25
N ARG A 280 5.15 4.37 -0.91
CA ARG A 280 6.34 4.88 -0.23
C ARG A 280 7.43 3.82 0.00
N MET A 281 7.29 2.62 -0.56
CA MET A 281 8.30 1.55 -0.41
C MET A 281 9.68 1.96 -0.93
N GLY A 282 9.76 2.80 -1.96
CA GLY A 282 11.02 3.34 -2.43
C GLY A 282 11.70 4.26 -1.41
N GLU A 283 10.93 5.16 -0.78
CA GLU A 283 11.39 6.01 0.32
C GLU A 283 11.82 5.17 1.53
N ALA A 284 11.03 4.14 1.87
CA ALA A 284 11.34 3.18 2.93
C ALA A 284 12.67 2.46 2.67
N ALA A 285 12.92 2.00 1.43
CA ALA A 285 14.20 1.41 1.05
C ALA A 285 15.37 2.39 1.25
N GLY A 286 15.15 3.67 0.96
CA GLY A 286 16.12 4.73 1.24
C GLY A 286 16.49 4.81 2.71
N VAL A 287 15.51 4.79 3.61
CA VAL A 287 15.72 4.81 5.07
C VAL A 287 16.49 3.58 5.55
N LEU A 288 16.18 2.39 5.00
CA LEU A 288 16.92 1.16 5.30
C LEU A 288 18.39 1.27 4.85
N ALA A 289 18.62 1.73 3.62
CA ALA A 289 19.96 1.90 3.06
C ALA A 289 20.79 2.90 3.84
N ASP A 290 20.21 4.01 4.28
CA ASP A 290 20.89 5.03 5.09
C ASP A 290 21.30 4.47 6.45
N CYS A 291 20.46 3.67 7.10
CA CYS A 291 20.85 2.98 8.32
C CYS A 291 21.99 2.00 8.08
N LEU A 292 21.89 1.14 7.05
CA LEU A 292 22.94 0.18 6.71
C LEU A 292 24.29 0.88 6.42
N ALA A 293 24.27 2.03 5.74
CA ALA A 293 25.46 2.82 5.48
C ALA A 293 26.08 3.43 6.75
N GLY A 294 25.26 3.72 7.77
CA GLY A 294 25.69 4.27 9.06
C GLY A 294 26.21 3.23 10.06
N LEU A 295 26.04 1.93 9.77
CA LEU A 295 26.56 0.88 10.66
C LEU A 295 28.08 0.79 10.56
N SER A 296 28.72 0.47 11.69
CA SER A 296 30.16 0.21 11.73
C SER A 296 30.51 -0.96 10.80
N HIS A 297 31.72 -0.94 10.22
CA HIS A 297 32.18 -2.09 9.46
C HIS A 297 32.31 -3.29 10.41
N PRO A 298 31.70 -4.45 10.08
CA PRO A 298 31.89 -5.64 10.91
C PRO A 298 33.38 -5.94 10.98
N ALA A 299 33.86 -6.24 12.20
CA ALA A 299 35.22 -6.75 12.38
C ALA A 299 35.34 -7.98 11.46
N LYS A 300 36.37 -8.00 10.59
CA LYS A 300 36.72 -9.20 9.83
C LYS A 300 36.94 -10.36 10.79
N PRO A 301 36.38 -11.56 10.52
CA PRO A 301 36.65 -12.73 11.35
C PRO A 301 38.11 -13.13 11.38
#